data_2db39a58eedb8e0873d530be109aa8f1
#
_entry.id   2db39a58eedb8e0873d530be109aa8f1
#
_cell.length_a   1.000
_cell.length_b   1.000
_cell.length_c   1.000
_cell.angle_alpha   90.00
_cell.angle_beta   90.00
_cell.angle_gamma   90.00
#
_symmetry.space_group_name_H-M   'P 1'
#
loop_
_entity.id
_entity.type
_entity.pdbx_description
1 polymer ?
#
loop_
_entity_poly.entity_id
_entity_poly.type
_entity_poly.pdbx_seq_one_letter_code
_entity_poly.pdbx_strand_id
1 'polypeptide(L)'
;RTICGISSGGACAFNAAWHGPEHFGRVISHCGSFTNIRGAHNYPYLIRSTPRKAIKVFLQSGELDADIVTGSWALANQQMAAALDFVGYAYRFEFGTGGHNLRHGGALFADTLRWMDADT
;
A
#
# COMPACT_ATOMS: atom_id res chain seq x y z
N ARG A 1 -15.66 -3.01 -2.76
CA ARG A 1 -15.35 -1.57 -2.90
C ARG A 1 -13.85 -1.33 -2.83
N THR A 2 -13.39 -0.36 -3.62
CA THR A 2 -11.99 0.06 -3.64
C THR A 2 -11.85 1.37 -2.87
N ILE A 3 -10.84 1.43 -2.00
CA ILE A 3 -10.45 2.67 -1.33
C ILE A 3 -9.04 3.05 -1.79
N CYS A 4 -8.86 4.31 -2.12
CA CYS A 4 -7.61 4.84 -2.70
C CYS A 4 -7.13 6.04 -1.90
N GLY A 5 -5.82 6.16 -1.76
CA GLY A 5 -5.24 7.32 -1.10
C GLY A 5 -3.78 7.52 -1.45
N ILE A 6 -3.29 8.71 -1.15
CA ILE A 6 -1.88 9.09 -1.34
C ILE A 6 -1.29 9.50 0.00
N SER A 7 -0.03 9.13 0.26
CA SER A 7 0.70 9.53 1.45
C SER A 7 -0.02 9.04 2.72
N SER A 8 -0.37 9.94 3.63
CA SER A 8 -1.18 9.58 4.81
C SER A 8 -2.52 8.97 4.42
N GLY A 9 -3.11 9.42 3.30
CA GLY A 9 -4.32 8.84 2.74
C GLY A 9 -4.13 7.41 2.26
N GLY A 10 -2.94 7.06 1.76
CA GLY A 10 -2.61 5.68 1.37
C GLY A 10 -2.59 4.75 2.57
N ALA A 11 -1.93 5.15 3.65
CA ALA A 11 -1.92 4.39 4.89
C ALA A 11 -3.31 4.31 5.50
N CYS A 12 -4.08 5.39 5.44
CA CYS A 12 -5.47 5.43 5.91
C CYS A 12 -6.36 4.47 5.10
N ALA A 13 -6.18 4.43 3.78
CA ALA A 13 -6.93 3.52 2.92
C ALA A 13 -6.64 2.06 3.29
N PHE A 14 -5.38 1.71 3.51
CA PHE A 14 -5.02 0.37 3.97
C PHE A 14 -5.64 0.08 5.34
N ASN A 15 -5.54 1.02 6.27
CA ASN A 15 -6.10 0.86 7.61
C ASN A 15 -7.61 0.60 7.56
N ALA A 16 -8.34 1.32 6.72
CA ALA A 16 -9.79 1.12 6.57
C ALA A 16 -10.11 -0.29 6.07
N ALA A 17 -9.39 -0.78 5.07
CA ALA A 17 -9.59 -2.14 4.55
C ALA A 17 -9.16 -3.20 5.57
N TRP A 18 -8.07 -2.96 6.29
CA TRP A 18 -7.57 -3.90 7.29
C TRP A 18 -8.57 -4.14 8.41
N HIS A 19 -9.23 -3.09 8.87
CA HIS A 19 -10.23 -3.17 9.94
C HIS A 19 -11.63 -3.46 9.45
N GLY A 20 -11.93 -3.21 8.18
CA GLY A 20 -13.27 -3.43 7.60
C GLY A 20 -13.19 -4.07 6.21
N PRO A 21 -12.61 -5.29 6.08
CA PRO A 21 -12.48 -5.92 4.77
C PRO A 21 -13.83 -6.22 4.11
N GLU A 22 -14.89 -6.34 4.89
CA GLU A 22 -16.25 -6.51 4.38
C GLU A 22 -16.80 -5.24 3.71
N HIS A 23 -16.23 -4.08 4.02
CA HIS A 23 -16.61 -2.80 3.41
C HIS A 23 -15.67 -2.40 2.29
N PHE A 24 -14.36 -2.62 2.48
CA PHE A 24 -13.32 -2.26 1.52
C PHE A 24 -12.42 -3.47 1.30
N GLY A 25 -12.71 -4.22 0.24
CA GLY A 25 -11.91 -5.39 -0.12
C GLY A 25 -10.73 -5.08 -1.04
N ARG A 26 -10.59 -3.84 -1.50
CA ARG A 26 -9.56 -3.43 -2.44
C ARG A 26 -8.92 -2.11 -2.02
N VAL A 27 -7.59 -2.04 -2.05
CA VAL A 27 -6.82 -0.89 -1.60
C VAL A 27 -5.87 -0.45 -2.70
N ILE A 28 -5.85 0.86 -2.98
CA ILE A 28 -4.84 1.50 -3.81
C ILE A 28 -4.12 2.52 -2.95
N SER A 29 -2.82 2.34 -2.73
CA SER A 29 -1.99 3.24 -1.94
C SER A 29 -0.84 3.77 -2.76
N HIS A 30 -0.81 5.09 -2.95
CA HIS A 30 0.29 5.79 -3.60
C HIS A 30 1.15 6.47 -2.54
N CYS A 31 2.45 6.17 -2.52
CA CYS A 31 3.41 6.77 -1.59
C CYS A 31 2.88 6.70 -0.15
N GLY A 32 2.33 5.56 0.23
CA GLY A 32 1.68 5.39 1.53
C GLY A 32 2.63 5.61 2.70
N SER A 33 2.15 6.29 3.74
CA SER A 33 2.92 6.66 4.92
C SER A 33 2.99 5.51 5.92
N PHE A 34 3.58 4.39 5.52
CA PHE A 34 3.74 3.20 6.38
C PHE A 34 4.98 3.31 7.28
N THR A 35 5.37 4.52 7.60
CA THR A 35 6.46 4.83 8.53
C THR A 35 5.91 5.06 9.94
N ASN A 36 6.77 5.50 10.88
CA ASN A 36 6.35 5.67 12.27
C ASN A 36 5.47 6.92 12.46
N ILE A 37 4.30 6.86 11.83
CA ILE A 37 3.25 7.87 11.94
C ILE A 37 1.98 7.12 12.33
N ARG A 38 1.42 7.43 13.50
CA ARG A 38 0.18 6.82 14.01
C ARG A 38 0.21 5.28 14.01
N GLY A 39 1.38 4.70 14.20
CA GLY A 39 1.54 3.24 14.27
C GLY A 39 1.55 2.52 12.93
N ALA A 40 1.54 3.22 11.80
CA ALA A 40 1.50 2.59 10.48
C ALA A 40 2.73 1.73 10.19
N HIS A 41 3.85 1.97 10.84
CA HIS A 41 5.07 1.17 10.71
C HIS A 41 4.93 -0.25 11.26
N ASN A 42 3.87 -0.55 12.00
CA ASN A 42 3.62 -1.88 12.56
C ASN A 42 2.92 -2.82 11.57
N TYR A 43 2.37 -2.33 10.47
CA TYR A 43 1.61 -3.14 9.54
C TYR A 43 2.39 -4.31 8.93
N PRO A 44 3.66 -4.19 8.56
CA PRO A 44 4.38 -5.36 8.05
C PRO A 44 4.37 -6.54 9.01
N TYR A 45 4.55 -6.29 10.31
CA TYR A 45 4.47 -7.34 11.32
C TYR A 45 3.03 -7.86 11.48
N LEU A 46 2.06 -6.95 11.55
CA LEU A 46 0.65 -7.33 11.70
C LEU A 46 0.17 -8.19 10.54
N ILE A 47 0.57 -7.85 9.31
CA ILE A 47 0.23 -8.63 8.13
C ILE A 47 0.79 -10.05 8.26
N ARG A 48 2.07 -10.17 8.62
CA ARG A 48 2.75 -11.46 8.75
C ARG A 48 2.17 -12.33 9.86
N SER A 49 1.68 -11.72 10.93
CA SER A 49 1.21 -12.41 12.14
C SER A 49 -0.29 -12.63 12.19
N THR A 50 -1.03 -12.19 11.18
CA THR A 50 -2.50 -12.29 11.15
C THR A 50 -2.94 -13.20 10.00
N PRO A 51 -3.95 -14.07 10.18
CA PRO A 51 -4.51 -14.84 9.07
C PRO A 51 -4.96 -13.93 7.93
N ARG A 52 -4.77 -14.39 6.69
CA ARG A 52 -5.06 -13.59 5.50
C ARG A 52 -6.51 -13.13 5.48
N LYS A 53 -6.70 -11.82 5.29
CA LYS A 53 -8.01 -11.19 5.13
C LYS A 53 -8.38 -11.14 3.66
N ALA A 54 -9.67 -10.93 3.36
CA ALA A 54 -10.17 -10.86 1.99
C ALA A 54 -9.94 -9.45 1.41
N ILE A 55 -8.68 -9.06 1.22
CA ILE A 55 -8.30 -7.78 0.62
C ILE A 55 -7.30 -7.99 -0.51
N LYS A 56 -7.38 -7.12 -1.51
CA LYS A 56 -6.47 -7.04 -2.65
C LYS A 56 -5.80 -5.68 -2.60
N VAL A 57 -4.47 -5.63 -2.73
CA VAL A 57 -3.69 -4.42 -2.42
C VAL A 57 -2.81 -4.02 -3.57
N PHE A 58 -2.88 -2.74 -3.97
CA PHE A 58 -1.93 -2.12 -4.87
C PHE A 58 -1.11 -1.09 -4.08
N LEU A 59 0.20 -1.20 -4.17
CA LEU A 59 1.14 -0.27 -3.53
C LEU A 59 2.02 0.36 -4.59
N GLN A 60 2.25 1.67 -4.49
CA GLN A 60 3.20 2.37 -5.34
C GLN A 60 4.08 3.29 -4.48
N SER A 61 5.37 3.25 -4.73
CA SER A 61 6.35 4.15 -4.14
C SER A 61 7.53 4.29 -5.12
N GLY A 62 8.56 5.00 -4.73
CA GLY A 62 9.76 5.19 -5.56
C GLY A 62 11.00 5.36 -4.70
N GLU A 63 12.18 5.16 -5.30
CA GLU A 63 13.44 5.24 -4.56
C GLU A 63 13.76 6.64 -4.04
N LEU A 64 13.14 7.69 -4.62
CA LEU A 64 13.28 9.08 -4.15
C LEU A 64 12.08 9.52 -3.32
N ASP A 65 11.27 8.59 -2.81
CA ASP A 65 10.19 8.90 -1.89
C ASP A 65 10.75 9.49 -0.59
N ALA A 66 9.88 10.07 0.24
CA ALA A 66 10.28 10.78 1.44
C ALA A 66 11.12 9.92 2.39
N ASP A 67 12.12 10.54 3.00
CA ASP A 67 12.99 9.92 4.00
C ASP A 67 13.27 10.96 5.08
N ILE A 68 12.58 10.83 6.20
CA ILE A 68 12.61 11.82 7.29
C ILE A 68 12.69 11.11 8.64
N VAL A 69 12.56 11.85 9.72
CA VAL A 69 12.72 11.31 11.08
C VAL A 69 11.79 10.14 11.39
N THR A 70 10.61 10.05 10.77
CA THR A 70 9.67 8.95 10.98
C THR A 70 10.03 7.69 10.19
N GLY A 71 10.92 7.81 9.21
CA GLY A 71 11.40 6.68 8.42
C GLY A 71 11.49 6.96 6.93
N SER A 72 11.84 5.93 6.19
CA SER A 72 11.92 5.94 4.73
C SER A 72 10.63 5.37 4.13
N TRP A 73 9.94 6.16 3.33
CA TRP A 73 8.74 5.69 2.63
C TRP A 73 9.06 4.57 1.65
N ALA A 74 10.20 4.66 0.94
CA ALA A 74 10.63 3.63 0.01
C ALA A 74 10.79 2.28 0.72
N LEU A 75 11.55 2.24 1.82
CA LEU A 75 11.77 1.02 2.59
C LEU A 75 10.49 0.52 3.23
N ALA A 76 9.65 1.42 3.77
CA ALA A 76 8.40 1.04 4.41
C ALA A 76 7.45 0.36 3.41
N ASN A 77 7.34 0.89 2.19
CA ASN A 77 6.49 0.28 1.17
C ASN A 77 7.06 -1.05 0.67
N GLN A 78 8.38 -1.18 0.58
CA GLN A 78 9.03 -2.46 0.27
C GLN A 78 8.73 -3.51 1.35
N GLN A 79 8.75 -3.12 2.62
CA GLN A 79 8.40 -4.01 3.73
C GLN A 79 6.92 -4.42 3.69
N MET A 80 6.04 -3.51 3.32
CA MET A 80 4.63 -3.83 3.12
C MET A 80 4.45 -4.88 2.04
N ALA A 81 5.10 -4.69 0.88
CA ALA A 81 5.02 -5.65 -0.22
C ALA A 81 5.57 -7.02 0.19
N ALA A 82 6.70 -7.04 0.89
CA ALA A 82 7.30 -8.29 1.37
C ALA A 82 6.36 -9.03 2.35
N ALA A 83 5.69 -8.30 3.22
CA ALA A 83 4.74 -8.90 4.17
C ALA A 83 3.51 -9.48 3.46
N LEU A 84 2.96 -8.74 2.48
CA LEU A 84 1.83 -9.22 1.68
C LEU A 84 2.20 -10.49 0.91
N ASP A 85 3.41 -10.54 0.35
CA ASP A 85 3.92 -11.71 -0.36
C ASP A 85 4.06 -12.91 0.58
N PHE A 86 4.59 -12.67 1.77
CA PHE A 86 4.81 -13.73 2.77
C PHE A 86 3.52 -14.48 3.11
N VAL A 87 2.40 -13.76 3.24
CA VAL A 87 1.10 -14.35 3.59
C VAL A 87 0.34 -14.87 2.37
N GLY A 88 0.69 -14.40 1.17
CA GLY A 88 0.04 -14.83 -0.07
C GLY A 88 -1.16 -13.97 -0.46
N TYR A 89 -1.14 -12.68 -0.13
CA TYR A 89 -2.17 -11.76 -0.58
C TYR A 89 -2.10 -11.54 -2.10
N ALA A 90 -3.23 -11.28 -2.72
CA ALA A 90 -3.28 -10.73 -4.08
C ALA A 90 -2.80 -9.28 -4.00
N TYR A 91 -1.57 -9.00 -4.46
CA TYR A 91 -1.01 -7.65 -4.40
C TYR A 91 -0.20 -7.34 -5.65
N ARG A 92 -0.02 -6.05 -5.89
CA ARG A 92 0.91 -5.54 -6.90
C ARG A 92 1.68 -4.38 -6.30
N PHE A 93 3.00 -4.37 -6.53
CA PHE A 93 3.87 -3.32 -6.05
C PHE A 93 4.63 -2.71 -7.22
N GLU A 94 4.38 -1.44 -7.49
CA GLU A 94 5.08 -0.67 -8.50
C GLU A 94 6.09 0.25 -7.82
N PHE A 95 7.37 -0.05 -7.99
CA PHE A 95 8.46 0.70 -7.38
C PHE A 95 9.32 1.33 -8.47
N GLY A 96 9.30 2.65 -8.56
CA GLY A 96 10.01 3.39 -9.58
C GLY A 96 11.13 4.26 -9.02
N THR A 97 11.55 5.24 -9.81
CA THR A 97 12.60 6.20 -9.44
C THR A 97 12.03 7.52 -8.93
N GLY A 98 10.69 7.63 -8.82
CA GLY A 98 10.01 8.87 -8.44
C GLY A 98 10.08 9.20 -6.96
N GLY A 99 9.65 10.40 -6.63
CA GLY A 99 9.58 10.92 -5.28
C GLY A 99 8.18 10.81 -4.67
N HIS A 100 7.95 11.59 -3.63
CA HIS A 100 6.70 11.56 -2.85
C HIS A 100 5.61 12.40 -3.54
N ASN A 101 5.08 11.88 -4.66
CA ASN A 101 4.05 12.55 -5.46
C ASN A 101 3.30 11.53 -6.33
N LEU A 102 2.23 12.00 -7.02
CA LEU A 102 1.39 11.16 -7.88
C LEU A 102 1.89 11.00 -9.31
N ARG A 103 3.05 11.53 -9.66
CA ARG A 103 3.49 11.51 -11.05
C ARG A 103 3.58 10.09 -11.59
N HIS A 104 4.25 9.19 -10.87
CA HIS A 104 4.38 7.78 -11.26
C HIS A 104 3.04 7.05 -11.12
N GLY A 105 2.39 7.18 -9.96
CA GLY A 105 1.12 6.50 -9.72
C GLY A 105 0.03 6.95 -10.68
N GLY A 106 -0.02 8.26 -10.99
CA GLY A 106 -0.96 8.82 -11.96
C GLY A 106 -0.74 8.28 -13.36
N ALA A 107 0.52 8.10 -13.78
CA ALA A 107 0.86 7.53 -15.08
C ALA A 107 0.38 6.07 -15.21
N LEU A 108 0.30 5.34 -14.11
CA LEU A 108 -0.11 3.92 -14.07
C LEU A 108 -1.57 3.73 -13.71
N PHE A 109 -2.31 4.79 -13.47
CA PHE A 109 -3.62 4.69 -12.79
C PHE A 109 -4.63 3.86 -13.59
N ALA A 110 -4.70 4.01 -14.90
CA ALA A 110 -5.62 3.23 -15.73
C ALA A 110 -5.32 1.73 -15.64
N ASP A 111 -4.04 1.35 -15.70
CA ASP A 111 -3.62 -0.05 -15.55
C ASP A 111 -3.89 -0.57 -14.14
N THR A 112 -3.69 0.28 -13.13
CA THR A 112 -3.99 -0.05 -11.74
C THR A 112 -5.47 -0.40 -11.56
N LEU A 113 -6.36 0.42 -12.12
CA LEU A 113 -7.81 0.16 -12.04
C LEU A 113 -8.18 -1.12 -12.76
N ARG A 114 -7.62 -1.37 -13.94
CA ARG A 114 -7.88 -2.62 -14.67
C ARG A 114 -7.45 -3.84 -13.87
N TRP A 115 -6.26 -3.81 -13.29
CA TRP A 115 -5.77 -4.91 -12.45
C TRP A 115 -6.65 -5.09 -11.21
N MET A 116 -7.06 -3.98 -10.60
CA MET A 116 -7.86 -4.01 -9.36
C MET A 116 -9.23 -4.64 -9.61
N ASP A 117 -9.83 -4.42 -10.78
CA ASP A 117 -11.14 -4.96 -11.14
C ASP A 117 -11.07 -6.38 -11.70
N ALA A 118 -9.89 -6.89 -12.04
CA ALA A 118 -9.74 -8.24 -12.54
C ALA A 118 -10.03 -9.26 -11.43
N ASP A 119 -10.65 -10.38 -11.82
CA ASP A 119 -10.86 -11.51 -10.92
C ASP A 119 -9.54 -12.25 -10.71
N THR A 120 -9.14 -12.39 -9.46
CA THR A 120 -7.95 -13.15 -9.10
C THR A 120 -8.21 -14.09 -7.96
#